data_6c1bc1b4158fdb37741380dc7a68e84a
#
_entry.id   6c1bc1b4158fdb37741380dc7a68e84a
#
_cell.length_a   1.000
_cell.length_b   1.000
_cell.length_c   1.000
_cell.angle_alpha   90.00
_cell.angle_beta   90.00
_cell.angle_gamma   90.00
#
_symmetry.space_group_name_H-M   'P 1'
#
loop_
_entity.id
_entity.type
_entity.pdbx_description
1 polymer ?
#
loop_
_entity_poly.entity_id
_entity_poly.type
_entity_poly.pdbx_seq_one_letter_code
_entity_poly.pdbx_strand_id
1 'polypeptide(L)'
;MLLNDFERKLTNSSVRRLLQRQLEVPWFLRNGSDVQGGYALELGCGQGIGIDLIFKHFGVKQLDAFDLDPRMIELTRLRQGHRGDSVRIWQGDATAIASPDNRYDAVFDFEIIHHVPDWRQALAEVYRVLKPGGRFYAGEILKHSILNPLAALLFEHPMEDRFGHVDFCEALSVTGFRVDAARGLGDYVGWYVASKSLEQYGRH
;
A
#
# COMPACT_ATOMS: atom_id res chain seq x y z
N MET A 1 6.71 7.22 9.94
CA MET A 1 7.23 8.59 10.16
C MET A 1 6.22 9.58 9.61
N LEU A 2 6.05 10.76 10.21
CA LEU A 2 5.10 11.76 9.70
C LEU A 2 5.74 12.54 8.54
N LEU A 3 4.99 12.76 7.46
CA LEU A 3 5.44 13.53 6.30
C LEU A 3 5.54 15.03 6.63
N ASN A 4 6.55 15.70 6.11
CA ASN A 4 6.64 17.16 6.17
C ASN A 4 5.60 17.84 5.25
N ASP A 5 5.42 19.17 5.37
CA ASP A 5 4.38 19.91 4.63
C ASP A 5 4.60 19.90 3.10
N PHE A 6 5.84 19.85 2.65
CA PHE A 6 6.19 19.79 1.23
C PHE A 6 5.90 18.39 0.65
N GLU A 7 6.29 17.34 1.36
CA GLU A 7 6.00 15.95 0.99
C GLU A 7 4.49 15.73 0.88
N ARG A 8 3.72 16.21 1.86
CA ARG A 8 2.25 16.15 1.82
C ARG A 8 1.65 16.82 0.60
N LYS A 9 2.17 17.98 0.18
CA LYS A 9 1.70 18.66 -1.02
C LYS A 9 2.03 17.89 -2.28
N LEU A 10 3.23 17.31 -2.37
CA LEU A 10 3.67 16.56 -3.54
C LEU A 10 2.93 15.22 -3.66
N THR A 11 2.81 14.49 -2.55
CA THR A 11 2.07 13.20 -2.46
C THR A 11 0.61 13.37 -2.84
N ASN A 12 0.01 14.52 -2.52
CA ASN A 12 -1.36 14.86 -2.86
C ASN A 12 -1.48 15.68 -4.17
N SER A 13 -0.44 15.74 -4.98
CA SER A 13 -0.44 16.53 -6.21
C SER A 13 -1.37 15.93 -7.29
N SER A 14 -1.89 16.80 -8.15
CA SER A 14 -2.73 16.37 -9.29
C SER A 14 -1.95 15.52 -10.28
N VAL A 15 -0.64 15.73 -10.40
CA VAL A 15 0.26 14.96 -11.27
C VAL A 15 0.38 13.52 -10.77
N ARG A 16 0.64 13.32 -9.46
CA ARG A 16 0.71 11.99 -8.88
C ARG A 16 -0.61 11.22 -9.05
N ARG A 17 -1.74 11.87 -8.75
CA ARG A 17 -3.08 11.28 -8.97
C ARG A 17 -3.29 10.83 -10.42
N LEU A 18 -2.81 11.62 -11.37
CA LEU A 18 -2.89 11.29 -12.79
C LEU A 18 -2.03 10.06 -13.11
N LEU A 19 -0.79 9.99 -12.62
CA LEU A 19 0.11 8.85 -12.83
C LEU A 19 -0.44 7.58 -12.21
N GLN A 20 -0.94 7.61 -10.98
CA GLN A 20 -1.61 6.47 -10.35
C GLN A 20 -2.77 5.98 -11.20
N ARG A 21 -3.66 6.87 -11.61
CA ARG A 21 -4.84 6.52 -12.39
C ARG A 21 -4.52 6.00 -13.78
N GLN A 22 -3.48 6.52 -14.45
CA GLN A 22 -3.20 6.21 -15.87
C GLN A 22 -2.19 5.08 -16.04
N LEU A 23 -1.30 4.84 -15.09
CA LEU A 23 -0.22 3.86 -15.20
C LEU A 23 -0.33 2.75 -14.16
N GLU A 24 -0.39 3.10 -12.89
CA GLU A 24 -0.31 2.15 -11.77
C GLU A 24 -1.56 1.29 -11.66
N VAL A 25 -2.74 1.88 -11.52
CA VAL A 25 -4.01 1.15 -11.42
C VAL A 25 -4.26 0.25 -12.64
N PRO A 26 -4.09 0.71 -13.91
CA PRO A 26 -4.20 -0.18 -15.06
C PRO A 26 -3.18 -1.33 -15.07
N TRP A 27 -1.98 -1.11 -14.53
CA TRP A 27 -1.00 -2.17 -14.42
C TRP A 27 -1.44 -3.21 -13.36
N PHE A 28 -1.92 -2.78 -12.20
CA PHE A 28 -2.48 -3.66 -11.18
C PHE A 28 -3.64 -4.50 -11.70
N LEU A 29 -4.57 -3.90 -12.44
CA LEU A 29 -5.73 -4.60 -13.00
C LEU A 29 -5.35 -5.65 -14.05
N ARG A 30 -4.27 -5.44 -14.81
CA ARG A 30 -3.78 -6.42 -15.79
C ARG A 30 -3.06 -7.61 -15.15
N ASN A 31 -2.44 -7.41 -14.02
CA ASN A 31 -1.55 -8.40 -13.37
C ASN A 31 -2.15 -9.00 -12.10
N GLY A 32 -3.21 -8.40 -11.57
CA GLY A 32 -3.95 -8.90 -10.42
C GLY A 32 -5.18 -9.69 -10.82
N SER A 33 -5.81 -10.34 -9.83
CA SER A 33 -7.13 -10.97 -10.00
C SER A 33 -8.24 -10.01 -9.62
N ASP A 34 -9.46 -10.38 -10.01
CA ASP A 34 -10.69 -9.72 -9.59
C ASP A 34 -10.86 -9.79 -8.06
N VAL A 35 -11.13 -8.64 -7.45
CA VAL A 35 -11.48 -8.50 -6.02
C VAL A 35 -12.90 -7.97 -5.83
N GLN A 36 -13.73 -8.11 -6.87
CA GLN A 36 -15.11 -7.65 -6.90
C GLN A 36 -15.93 -8.20 -5.73
N GLY A 37 -16.64 -7.30 -5.05
CA GLY A 37 -17.43 -7.67 -3.87
C GLY A 37 -16.59 -7.98 -2.62
N GLY A 38 -15.25 -7.95 -2.71
CA GLY A 38 -14.32 -8.25 -1.63
C GLY A 38 -14.22 -7.17 -0.56
N TYR A 39 -13.49 -7.51 0.50
CA TYR A 39 -13.14 -6.61 1.59
C TYR A 39 -11.65 -6.26 1.50
N ALA A 40 -11.34 -4.99 1.34
CA ALA A 40 -9.98 -4.53 1.16
C ALA A 40 -9.46 -3.71 2.35
N LEU A 41 -8.13 -3.55 2.39
CA LEU A 41 -7.43 -2.64 3.29
C LEU A 41 -6.53 -1.71 2.46
N GLU A 42 -6.51 -0.42 2.79
CA GLU A 42 -5.51 0.54 2.30
C GLU A 42 -4.57 0.95 3.42
N LEU A 43 -3.27 0.85 3.17
CA LEU A 43 -2.21 1.32 4.05
C LEU A 43 -1.97 2.81 3.79
N GLY A 44 -1.87 3.64 4.84
CA GLY A 44 -1.53 5.06 4.73
C GLY A 44 -2.44 5.83 3.78
N CYS A 45 -3.73 5.90 4.12
CA CYS A 45 -4.76 6.42 3.22
C CYS A 45 -4.64 7.92 2.87
N GLY A 46 -3.74 8.66 3.53
CA GLY A 46 -3.53 10.08 3.29
C GLY A 46 -4.84 10.86 3.32
N GLN A 47 -5.20 11.51 2.22
CA GLN A 47 -6.46 12.25 2.06
C GLN A 47 -7.61 11.40 1.45
N GLY A 48 -7.46 10.07 1.41
CA GLY A 48 -8.48 9.14 0.94
C GLY A 48 -8.66 9.08 -0.58
N ILE A 49 -7.63 9.44 -1.35
CA ILE A 49 -7.67 9.38 -2.82
C ILE A 49 -7.60 7.93 -3.31
N GLY A 50 -6.75 7.11 -2.68
CA GLY A 50 -6.63 5.69 -2.98
C GLY A 50 -7.93 4.95 -2.72
N ILE A 51 -8.68 5.29 -1.67
CA ILE A 51 -10.03 4.76 -1.40
C ILE A 51 -10.93 4.92 -2.63
N ASP A 52 -10.95 6.11 -3.26
CA ASP A 52 -11.75 6.36 -4.45
C ASP A 52 -11.32 5.48 -5.64
N LEU A 53 -10.00 5.29 -5.82
CA LEU A 53 -9.43 4.43 -6.87
C LEU A 53 -9.80 2.96 -6.65
N ILE A 54 -9.68 2.47 -5.40
CA ILE A 54 -9.99 1.08 -5.04
C ILE A 54 -11.46 0.77 -5.31
N PHE A 55 -12.39 1.57 -4.80
CA PHE A 55 -13.81 1.37 -5.08
C PHE A 55 -14.15 1.42 -6.57
N LYS A 56 -13.59 2.41 -7.26
CA LYS A 56 -13.91 2.65 -8.67
C LYS A 56 -13.40 1.57 -9.60
N HIS A 57 -12.20 1.04 -9.34
CA HIS A 57 -11.49 0.21 -10.30
C HIS A 57 -11.41 -1.27 -9.91
N PHE A 58 -11.46 -1.57 -8.61
CA PHE A 58 -11.38 -2.94 -8.11
C PHE A 58 -12.71 -3.51 -7.62
N GLY A 59 -13.76 -2.66 -7.56
CA GLY A 59 -15.13 -3.10 -7.27
C GLY A 59 -15.32 -3.71 -5.88
N VAL A 60 -14.50 -3.33 -4.89
CA VAL A 60 -14.63 -3.82 -3.52
C VAL A 60 -15.96 -3.38 -2.90
N LYS A 61 -16.53 -4.21 -2.01
CA LYS A 61 -17.77 -3.89 -1.30
C LYS A 61 -17.52 -3.11 -0.02
N GLN A 62 -16.43 -3.42 0.66
CA GLN A 62 -16.02 -2.80 1.92
C GLN A 62 -14.53 -2.49 1.87
N LEU A 63 -14.12 -1.42 2.55
CA LEU A 63 -12.74 -1.01 2.64
C LEU A 63 -12.43 -0.47 4.03
N ASP A 64 -11.41 -1.03 4.64
CA ASP A 64 -10.75 -0.45 5.80
C ASP A 64 -9.56 0.38 5.34
N ALA A 65 -9.27 1.48 6.04
CA ALA A 65 -8.13 2.33 5.74
C ALA A 65 -7.55 2.94 7.01
N PHE A 66 -6.26 3.11 7.07
CA PHE A 66 -5.61 3.78 8.21
C PHE A 66 -4.47 4.69 7.75
N ASP A 67 -4.11 5.61 8.62
CA ASP A 67 -2.93 6.46 8.47
C ASP A 67 -2.29 6.68 9.85
N LEU A 68 -1.00 6.93 9.88
CA LEU A 68 -0.28 7.26 11.10
C LEU A 68 -0.57 8.71 11.55
N ASP A 69 -0.83 9.63 10.60
CA ASP A 69 -1.11 11.03 10.86
C ASP A 69 -2.61 11.24 11.15
N PRO A 70 -2.99 11.64 12.38
CA PRO A 70 -4.40 11.88 12.74
C PRO A 70 -5.05 12.97 11.89
N ARG A 71 -4.28 13.92 11.33
CA ARG A 71 -4.80 14.95 10.42
C ARG A 71 -5.25 14.35 9.09
N MET A 72 -4.56 13.32 8.60
CA MET A 72 -4.96 12.60 7.40
C MET A 72 -6.25 11.81 7.64
N ILE A 73 -6.41 11.23 8.83
CA ILE A 73 -7.64 10.55 9.24
C ILE A 73 -8.85 11.49 9.21
N GLU A 74 -8.71 12.70 9.73
CA GLU A 74 -9.79 13.71 9.69
C GLU A 74 -10.17 14.10 8.26
N LEU A 75 -9.16 14.40 7.41
CA LEU A 75 -9.38 14.75 6.01
C LEU A 75 -10.04 13.60 5.23
N THR A 76 -9.58 12.38 5.47
CA THR A 76 -10.14 11.18 4.82
C THR A 76 -11.59 10.95 5.27
N ARG A 77 -11.91 11.08 6.55
CA ARG A 77 -13.28 10.97 7.05
C ARG A 77 -14.21 12.01 6.43
N LEU A 78 -13.75 13.27 6.32
CA LEU A 78 -14.52 14.33 5.66
C LEU A 78 -14.77 13.99 4.19
N ARG A 79 -13.76 13.51 3.47
CA ARG A 79 -13.86 13.15 2.06
C ARG A 79 -14.77 11.94 1.83
N GLN A 80 -14.66 10.91 2.66
CA GLN A 80 -15.30 9.60 2.46
C GLN A 80 -16.61 9.44 3.23
N GLY A 81 -17.06 10.45 3.97
CA GLY A 81 -18.27 10.38 4.79
C GLY A 81 -19.54 9.98 4.04
N HIS A 82 -19.59 10.24 2.73
CA HIS A 82 -20.71 9.84 1.87
C HIS A 82 -20.82 8.32 1.66
N ARG A 83 -19.78 7.53 2.02
CA ARG A 83 -19.74 6.06 1.85
C ARG A 83 -20.36 5.30 3.03
N GLY A 84 -20.65 5.97 4.16
CA GLY A 84 -21.24 5.34 5.34
C GLY A 84 -20.46 4.12 5.81
N ASP A 85 -21.14 3.02 6.09
CA ASP A 85 -20.57 1.78 6.63
C ASP A 85 -19.70 0.99 5.65
N SER A 86 -19.59 1.44 4.39
CA SER A 86 -18.72 0.79 3.41
C SER A 86 -17.23 1.08 3.66
N VAL A 87 -16.90 2.10 4.46
CA VAL A 87 -15.53 2.51 4.75
C VAL A 87 -15.34 2.68 6.26
N ARG A 88 -14.35 1.99 6.82
CA ARG A 88 -13.90 2.20 8.19
C ARG A 88 -12.51 2.84 8.17
N ILE A 89 -12.33 3.94 8.92
CA ILE A 89 -11.10 4.73 8.94
C ILE A 89 -10.62 4.90 10.38
N TRP A 90 -9.32 4.55 10.65
CA TRP A 90 -8.73 4.73 11.98
C TRP A 90 -7.28 5.18 11.90
N GLN A 91 -6.75 5.71 12.99
CA GLN A 91 -5.33 5.97 13.13
C GLN A 91 -4.60 4.66 13.43
N GLY A 92 -3.55 4.33 12.67
CA GLY A 92 -2.84 3.06 12.82
C GLY A 92 -1.42 3.09 12.29
N ASP A 93 -0.67 2.03 12.61
CA ASP A 93 0.71 1.80 12.19
C ASP A 93 0.76 0.55 11.30
N ALA A 94 1.48 0.61 10.18
CA ALA A 94 1.64 -0.52 9.26
C ALA A 94 2.43 -1.69 9.87
N THR A 95 3.24 -1.43 10.89
CA THR A 95 4.00 -2.47 11.60
C THR A 95 3.18 -3.21 12.67
N ALA A 96 1.94 -2.74 12.94
CA ALA A 96 1.03 -3.33 13.93
C ALA A 96 -0.43 -3.06 13.51
N ILE A 97 -0.88 -3.70 12.43
CA ILE A 97 -2.21 -3.45 11.86
C ILE A 97 -3.31 -3.92 12.82
N ALA A 98 -4.16 -2.99 13.27
CA ALA A 98 -5.26 -3.25 14.21
C ALA A 98 -6.42 -4.01 13.54
N SER A 99 -6.12 -5.20 13.01
CA SER A 99 -7.07 -6.09 12.34
C SER A 99 -6.70 -7.56 12.62
N PRO A 100 -7.71 -8.45 12.70
CA PRO A 100 -7.46 -9.89 12.86
C PRO A 100 -6.77 -10.48 11.62
N ASP A 101 -6.20 -11.67 11.81
CA ASP A 101 -5.61 -12.47 10.74
C ASP A 101 -6.66 -12.84 9.69
N ASN A 102 -6.21 -12.99 8.44
CA ASN A 102 -7.03 -13.53 7.35
C ASN A 102 -8.36 -12.78 7.13
N ARG A 103 -8.35 -11.47 7.25
CA ARG A 103 -9.55 -10.63 7.14
C ARG A 103 -9.81 -10.13 5.73
N TYR A 104 -8.78 -9.73 4.98
CA TYR A 104 -8.91 -9.01 3.73
C TYR A 104 -8.69 -9.88 2.51
N ASP A 105 -9.49 -9.63 1.48
CA ASP A 105 -9.33 -10.24 0.16
C ASP A 105 -8.21 -9.53 -0.62
N ALA A 106 -7.99 -8.24 -0.34
CA ALA A 106 -6.90 -7.45 -0.92
C ALA A 106 -6.34 -6.42 0.07
N VAL A 107 -5.05 -6.14 -0.04
CA VAL A 107 -4.38 -5.02 0.62
C VAL A 107 -3.73 -4.16 -0.44
N PHE A 108 -3.86 -2.85 -0.30
CA PHE A 108 -3.31 -1.85 -1.22
C PHE A 108 -2.32 -0.95 -0.50
N ASP A 109 -1.19 -0.75 -1.13
CA ASP A 109 -0.14 0.16 -0.74
C ASP A 109 0.16 1.11 -1.91
N PHE A 110 -0.10 2.38 -1.69
CA PHE A 110 0.17 3.44 -2.65
C PHE A 110 1.31 4.34 -2.14
N GLU A 111 2.54 3.82 -2.21
CA GLU A 111 3.79 4.51 -1.85
C GLU A 111 3.87 4.85 -0.34
N ILE A 112 3.68 3.86 0.52
CA ILE A 112 3.71 4.02 1.98
C ILE A 112 4.83 3.24 2.65
N ILE A 113 5.12 2.02 2.20
CA ILE A 113 6.06 1.13 2.89
C ILE A 113 7.47 1.73 2.92
N HIS A 114 7.87 2.50 1.91
CA HIS A 114 9.17 3.19 1.92
C HIS A 114 9.30 4.29 3.00
N HIS A 115 8.21 4.73 3.63
CA HIS A 115 8.22 5.61 4.80
C HIS A 115 8.30 4.85 6.13
N VAL A 116 8.15 3.52 6.11
CA VAL A 116 8.16 2.69 7.32
C VAL A 116 9.60 2.24 7.63
N PRO A 117 10.17 2.59 8.80
CA PRO A 117 11.53 2.15 9.14
C PRO A 117 11.65 0.63 9.17
N ASP A 118 10.75 -0.06 9.85
CA ASP A 118 10.66 -1.53 9.83
C ASP A 118 9.66 -2.01 8.76
N TRP A 119 10.02 -1.78 7.50
CA TRP A 119 9.18 -2.13 6.36
C TRP A 119 8.99 -3.65 6.19
N ARG A 120 9.94 -4.46 6.69
CA ARG A 120 9.78 -5.93 6.68
C ARG A 120 8.69 -6.38 7.65
N GLN A 121 8.61 -5.76 8.83
CA GLN A 121 7.50 -5.99 9.75
C GLN A 121 6.16 -5.55 9.16
N ALA A 122 6.13 -4.44 8.42
CA ALA A 122 4.91 -4.04 7.70
C ALA A 122 4.48 -5.08 6.67
N LEU A 123 5.42 -5.67 5.89
CA LEU A 123 5.10 -6.78 4.98
C LEU A 123 4.58 -8.01 5.71
N ALA A 124 5.14 -8.35 6.87
CA ALA A 124 4.64 -9.46 7.70
C ALA A 124 3.20 -9.22 8.18
N GLU A 125 2.88 -7.99 8.59
CA GLU A 125 1.53 -7.60 8.99
C GLU A 125 0.54 -7.65 7.81
N VAL A 126 0.96 -7.17 6.63
CA VAL A 126 0.15 -7.30 5.40
C VAL A 126 -0.15 -8.78 5.10
N TYR A 127 0.88 -9.63 5.19
CA TYR A 127 0.70 -11.07 4.99
C TYR A 127 -0.26 -11.68 6.03
N ARG A 128 -0.12 -11.29 7.30
CA ARG A 128 -0.96 -11.78 8.39
C ARG A 128 -2.43 -11.48 8.15
N VAL A 129 -2.76 -10.23 7.80
CA VAL A 129 -4.16 -9.78 7.66
C VAL A 129 -4.81 -10.20 6.35
N LEU A 130 -4.05 -10.59 5.33
CA LEU A 130 -4.58 -11.15 4.09
C LEU A 130 -5.14 -12.56 4.29
N LYS A 131 -6.27 -12.84 3.68
CA LYS A 131 -6.82 -14.20 3.56
C LYS A 131 -5.90 -15.09 2.72
N PRO A 132 -5.90 -16.41 2.93
CA PRO A 132 -5.34 -17.34 1.94
C PRO A 132 -5.93 -17.06 0.54
N GLY A 133 -5.08 -16.91 -0.46
CA GLY A 133 -5.47 -16.49 -1.81
C GLY A 133 -5.67 -14.99 -1.99
N GLY A 134 -5.64 -14.21 -0.91
CA GLY A 134 -5.73 -12.74 -0.93
C GLY A 134 -4.52 -12.10 -1.61
N ARG A 135 -4.69 -10.87 -2.10
CA ARG A 135 -3.70 -10.18 -2.91
C ARG A 135 -3.17 -8.90 -2.27
N PHE A 136 -1.89 -8.69 -2.46
CA PHE A 136 -1.20 -7.46 -2.13
C PHE A 136 -0.84 -6.71 -3.40
N TYR A 137 -1.26 -5.47 -3.50
CA TYR A 137 -0.95 -4.52 -4.57
C TYR A 137 -0.08 -3.42 -3.99
N ALA A 138 1.16 -3.31 -4.44
CA ALA A 138 2.09 -2.30 -3.94
C ALA A 138 2.72 -1.52 -5.08
N GLY A 139 2.63 -0.19 -4.95
CA GLY A 139 3.37 0.77 -5.76
C GLY A 139 4.33 1.53 -4.87
N GLU A 140 5.64 1.50 -5.18
CA GLU A 140 6.66 2.00 -4.27
C GLU A 140 7.69 2.90 -4.95
N ILE A 141 8.16 3.89 -4.19
CA ILE A 141 9.34 4.68 -4.51
C ILE A 141 10.57 3.95 -3.97
N LEU A 142 11.54 3.68 -4.84
CA LEU A 142 12.70 2.86 -4.53
C LEU A 142 13.95 3.70 -4.20
N LYS A 143 14.98 3.04 -3.70
CA LYS A 143 16.20 3.64 -3.12
C LYS A 143 16.85 4.73 -3.98
N HIS A 144 16.91 4.57 -5.31
CA HIS A 144 17.55 5.57 -6.17
C HIS A 144 16.79 6.90 -6.23
N SER A 145 15.46 6.89 -6.12
CA SER A 145 14.66 8.12 -6.00
C SER A 145 14.91 8.81 -4.66
N ILE A 146 14.99 8.03 -3.60
CA ILE A 146 15.09 8.52 -2.22
C ILE A 146 16.50 9.03 -1.92
N LEU A 147 17.53 8.30 -2.35
CA LEU A 147 18.94 8.64 -2.11
C LEU A 147 19.47 9.73 -3.06
N ASN A 148 18.67 10.23 -3.98
CA ASN A 148 19.06 11.38 -4.82
C ASN A 148 19.31 12.61 -3.91
N PRO A 149 20.49 13.27 -4.00
CA PRO A 149 20.85 14.39 -3.11
C PRO A 149 19.84 15.53 -3.12
N LEU A 150 19.19 15.78 -4.27
CA LEU A 150 18.16 16.80 -4.38
C LEU A 150 16.85 16.38 -3.69
N ALA A 151 16.50 15.10 -3.76
CA ALA A 151 15.35 14.54 -3.04
C ALA A 151 15.62 14.51 -1.53
N ALA A 152 16.82 14.09 -1.11
CA ALA A 152 17.23 14.05 0.30
C ALA A 152 17.19 15.44 0.99
N LEU A 153 17.33 16.53 0.23
CA LEU A 153 17.21 17.89 0.74
C LEU A 153 15.74 18.31 0.97
N LEU A 154 14.80 17.71 0.23
CA LEU A 154 13.39 18.12 0.20
C LEU A 154 12.47 17.16 0.99
N PHE A 155 12.92 15.93 1.21
CA PHE A 155 12.11 14.87 1.80
C PHE A 155 12.76 14.30 3.06
N GLU A 156 11.95 14.13 4.10
CA GLU A 156 12.36 13.47 5.35
C GLU A 156 12.06 11.96 5.25
N HIS A 157 12.98 11.23 4.62
CA HIS A 157 12.87 9.76 4.58
C HIS A 157 13.84 9.14 5.60
N PRO A 158 13.50 7.98 6.21
CA PRO A 158 14.51 7.19 6.90
C PRO A 158 15.63 6.87 5.89
N MET A 159 16.89 7.18 6.20
CA MET A 159 18.03 7.00 5.27
C MET A 159 18.65 5.60 5.35
N GLU A 160 18.30 4.84 6.39
CA GLU A 160 18.80 3.49 6.63
C GLU A 160 17.84 2.42 6.08
N ASP A 161 18.38 1.26 5.72
CA ASP A 161 17.65 0.06 5.24
C ASP A 161 16.66 0.32 4.09
N ARG A 162 17.11 1.04 3.06
CA ARG A 162 16.33 1.34 1.86
C ARG A 162 16.33 0.18 0.89
N PHE A 163 15.16 -0.15 0.38
CA PHE A 163 15.03 -1.23 -0.60
C PHE A 163 15.03 -0.75 -2.05
N GLY A 164 15.65 -1.54 -2.91
CA GLY A 164 15.48 -1.49 -4.35
C GLY A 164 14.46 -2.52 -4.82
N HIS A 165 14.34 -2.64 -6.14
CA HIS A 165 13.41 -3.59 -6.76
C HIS A 165 13.67 -5.06 -6.34
N VAL A 166 14.92 -5.48 -6.35
CA VAL A 166 15.32 -6.85 -6.00
C VAL A 166 15.07 -7.10 -4.50
N ASP A 167 15.48 -6.15 -3.65
CA ASP A 167 15.35 -6.27 -2.19
C ASP A 167 13.87 -6.44 -1.78
N PHE A 168 12.95 -5.70 -2.44
CA PHE A 168 11.52 -5.78 -2.16
C PHE A 168 10.90 -7.11 -2.62
N CYS A 169 11.27 -7.60 -3.82
CA CYS A 169 10.83 -8.91 -4.31
C CYS A 169 11.32 -10.06 -3.40
N GLU A 170 12.56 -9.98 -2.94
CA GLU A 170 13.12 -10.97 -2.02
C GLU A 170 12.38 -10.94 -0.67
N ALA A 171 12.15 -9.76 -0.11
CA ALA A 171 11.42 -9.61 1.15
C ALA A 171 9.99 -10.12 1.05
N LEU A 172 9.28 -9.87 -0.06
CA LEU A 172 7.96 -10.47 -0.30
C LEU A 172 8.03 -12.00 -0.26
N SER A 173 9.02 -12.60 -0.94
CA SER A 173 9.20 -14.05 -0.99
C SER A 173 9.55 -14.64 0.39
N VAL A 174 10.44 -13.99 1.14
CA VAL A 174 10.84 -14.38 2.50
C VAL A 174 9.65 -14.29 3.47
N THR A 175 8.79 -13.30 3.30
CA THR A 175 7.55 -13.15 4.11
C THR A 175 6.53 -14.27 3.81
N GLY A 176 6.65 -14.98 2.69
CA GLY A 176 5.77 -16.07 2.29
C GLY A 176 4.82 -15.73 1.13
N PHE A 177 4.94 -14.54 0.56
CA PHE A 177 4.19 -14.19 -0.63
C PHE A 177 4.71 -14.93 -1.86
N ARG A 178 3.79 -15.30 -2.76
CA ARG A 178 4.11 -15.58 -4.14
C ARG A 178 4.05 -14.26 -4.92
N VAL A 179 5.14 -13.85 -5.53
CA VAL A 179 5.16 -12.67 -6.41
C VAL A 179 4.54 -13.08 -7.75
N ASP A 180 3.33 -12.58 -8.03
CA ASP A 180 2.57 -12.90 -9.25
C ASP A 180 3.03 -12.04 -10.42
N ALA A 181 3.35 -10.77 -10.16
CA ALA A 181 3.94 -9.84 -11.12
C ALA A 181 4.77 -8.77 -10.39
N ALA A 182 5.88 -8.38 -11.00
CA ALA A 182 6.71 -7.29 -10.53
C ALA A 182 7.27 -6.49 -11.71
N ARG A 183 7.34 -5.16 -11.57
CA ARG A 183 7.93 -4.26 -12.55
C ARG A 183 8.71 -3.16 -11.85
N GLY A 184 10.02 -3.15 -12.04
CA GLY A 184 10.89 -2.04 -11.63
C GLY A 184 11.22 -1.14 -12.82
N LEU A 185 11.20 0.16 -12.62
CA LEU A 185 11.78 1.14 -13.53
C LEU A 185 13.16 1.55 -12.97
N GLY A 186 14.15 0.66 -13.15
CA GLY A 186 15.37 0.70 -12.36
C GLY A 186 15.06 0.57 -10.87
N ASP A 187 15.87 1.23 -10.02
CA ASP A 187 15.58 1.37 -8.60
C ASP A 187 14.94 2.74 -8.28
N TYR A 188 14.11 3.27 -9.19
CA TYR A 188 13.37 4.52 -8.98
C TYR A 188 11.94 4.30 -8.51
N VAL A 189 11.19 3.45 -9.20
CA VAL A 189 9.78 3.12 -8.90
C VAL A 189 9.58 1.64 -9.15
N GLY A 190 8.73 0.99 -8.34
CA GLY A 190 8.36 -0.41 -8.49
C GLY A 190 6.86 -0.63 -8.31
N TRP A 191 6.30 -1.54 -9.09
CA TRP A 191 4.93 -2.02 -8.95
C TRP A 191 4.93 -3.53 -8.76
N TYR A 192 4.15 -4.01 -7.81
CA TYR A 192 4.14 -5.40 -7.39
C TYR A 192 2.71 -5.88 -7.19
N VAL A 193 2.45 -7.10 -7.65
CA VAL A 193 1.27 -7.88 -7.29
C VAL A 193 1.77 -9.18 -6.70
N ALA A 194 1.37 -9.46 -5.47
CA ALA A 194 1.75 -10.66 -4.76
C ALA A 194 0.51 -11.31 -4.12
N SER A 195 0.55 -12.61 -3.91
CA SER A 195 -0.56 -13.35 -3.31
C SER A 195 -0.11 -14.17 -2.11
N LYS A 196 -0.98 -14.27 -1.11
CA LYS A 196 -0.84 -15.23 -0.01
C LYS A 196 -1.23 -16.60 -0.50
N SER A 197 -0.36 -17.60 -0.32
CA SER A 197 -0.63 -18.98 -0.76
C SER A 197 -1.92 -19.55 -0.18
N LEU A 198 -2.61 -20.37 -0.95
CA LEU A 198 -3.81 -21.12 -0.48
C LEU A 198 -3.46 -22.22 0.53
N GLU A 199 -2.20 -22.66 0.57
CA GLU A 199 -1.74 -23.77 1.40
C GLU A 199 -1.30 -23.30 2.78
N GLN A 200 -2.22 -23.28 3.74
CA GLN A 200 -1.92 -23.41 5.18
C GLN A 200 -3.02 -24.12 5.99
N TYR A 201 -3.96 -24.81 5.34
CA TYR A 201 -4.92 -25.66 6.04
C TYR A 201 -4.80 -27.12 5.56
N GLY A 202 -3.71 -27.81 5.93
CA GLY A 202 -3.57 -29.22 5.56
C GLY A 202 -2.25 -29.88 5.92
N ARG A 203 -1.72 -29.66 7.12
CA ARG A 203 -0.78 -30.59 7.77
C ARG A 203 -0.98 -30.53 9.28
N HIS A 204 -1.89 -31.37 9.74
CA HIS A 204 -1.86 -31.92 11.08
C HIS A 204 -1.89 -33.44 10.97
#